data_bb731e6531148c62554208fdefa5c7ea
#
_entry.id   bb731e6531148c62554208fdefa5c7ea
#
_cell.length_a   1.000
_cell.length_b   1.000
_cell.length_c   1.000
_cell.angle_alpha   90.00
_cell.angle_beta   90.00
_cell.angle_gamma   90.00
#
_symmetry.space_group_name_H-M   'P 1'
#
loop_
_entity.id
_entity.type
_entity.pdbx_description
1 polymer ?
#
loop_
_entity_poly.entity_id
_entity_poly.type
_entity_poly.pdbx_seq_one_letter_code
_entity_poly.pdbx_strand_id
1 'polypeptide(L)'
;MAEEVKKKRPPLDPNSAKARLGKIAAEAYSSAQAAKERGEMVGWCSSNFPVEIPETLGLAVVYPENQAAGIAARGAGERMCNISEADGYSNDICAYARISLAYAKVKSAPEQDMPQPDFLLCCNNICNCMIKWYENLAKELNIPMIMIDIPFNPDYEVSDAELAYVRDQFRAAIAQLEELTGKKWSEEKYNEVREISGRTSRAWLKATACAHYEPSPFNGFDLLNHMAVMVTARGKLEAAEAMEKLYQEYEENHEKGVSTFRTEEKYRIMFEGIACWPWLRVTSTGLKSRGINMVTTIYADAFGFIYDDFDDMCRAYCKVPNAINLEYARDKRVTLCKNNKVEGLLVHTNRSCKLWSGFMYEMSRQIGEECDIPVASFDGDQADPRNFSEAQYDTRVQGLMEIMEARK
;
A
#
# COMPACT_ATOMS: atom_id res chain seq x y z
N MET A 1 10.31 -21.97 37.05
CA MET A 1 9.97 -21.29 35.78
C MET A 1 8.47 -21.26 35.71
N ALA A 2 7.84 -20.12 35.95
CA ALA A 2 6.40 -19.99 35.89
C ALA A 2 5.98 -19.92 34.39
N GLU A 3 5.11 -20.83 33.96
CA GLU A 3 4.44 -20.71 32.67
C GLU A 3 3.60 -19.43 32.63
N GLU A 4 4.03 -18.44 31.87
CA GLU A 4 3.19 -17.30 31.52
C GLU A 4 2.01 -17.80 30.71
N VAL A 5 0.87 -17.92 31.34
CA VAL A 5 -0.42 -18.19 30.69
C VAL A 5 -0.67 -17.06 29.69
N LYS A 6 -0.42 -17.30 28.41
CA LYS A 6 -0.75 -16.37 27.33
C LYS A 6 -2.26 -16.08 27.40
N LYS A 7 -2.63 -14.95 28.00
CA LYS A 7 -4.03 -14.47 28.01
C LYS A 7 -4.51 -14.44 26.57
N LYS A 8 -5.49 -15.26 26.22
CA LYS A 8 -6.15 -15.21 24.90
C LYS A 8 -6.67 -13.80 24.70
N ARG A 9 -6.30 -13.20 23.55
CA ARG A 9 -6.85 -11.88 23.19
C ARG A 9 -8.37 -11.99 23.15
N PRO A 10 -9.12 -11.00 23.70
CA PRO A 10 -10.56 -10.98 23.55
C PRO A 10 -10.92 -10.99 22.07
N PRO A 11 -12.06 -11.59 21.69
CA PRO A 11 -12.53 -11.52 20.31
C PRO A 11 -12.60 -10.06 19.85
N LEU A 12 -12.25 -9.82 18.59
CA LEU A 12 -12.38 -8.50 18.00
C LEU A 12 -13.88 -8.15 17.92
N ASP A 13 -14.25 -6.94 18.38
CA ASP A 13 -15.62 -6.45 18.21
C ASP A 13 -15.95 -6.41 16.72
N PRO A 14 -16.96 -7.14 16.24
CA PRO A 14 -17.34 -7.17 14.83
C PRO A 14 -17.77 -5.80 14.29
N ASN A 15 -18.15 -4.88 15.17
CA ASN A 15 -18.53 -3.52 14.81
C ASN A 15 -17.36 -2.55 14.80
N SER A 16 -16.17 -2.93 15.27
CA SER A 16 -14.99 -2.08 15.22
C SER A 16 -14.57 -1.78 13.78
N ALA A 17 -13.97 -0.60 13.55
CA ALA A 17 -13.39 -0.24 12.25
C ALA A 17 -12.41 -1.31 11.76
N LYS A 18 -11.54 -1.81 12.63
CA LYS A 18 -10.59 -2.89 12.30
C LYS A 18 -11.27 -4.15 11.79
N ALA A 19 -12.40 -4.58 12.41
CA ALA A 19 -13.13 -5.76 11.96
C ALA A 19 -13.79 -5.52 10.61
N ARG A 20 -14.42 -4.35 10.41
CA ARG A 20 -15.06 -3.97 9.15
C ARG A 20 -14.05 -3.89 8.00
N LEU A 21 -12.92 -3.21 8.21
CA LEU A 21 -11.85 -3.10 7.21
C LEU A 21 -11.26 -4.47 6.85
N GLY A 22 -11.03 -5.33 7.84
CA GLY A 22 -10.57 -6.70 7.59
C GLY A 22 -11.56 -7.53 6.77
N LYS A 23 -12.86 -7.37 7.02
CA LYS A 23 -13.93 -8.01 6.25
C LYS A 23 -13.94 -7.51 4.80
N ILE A 24 -13.93 -6.20 4.58
CA ILE A 24 -13.92 -5.58 3.24
C ILE A 24 -12.71 -6.07 2.42
N ALA A 25 -11.51 -6.08 3.03
CA ALA A 25 -10.30 -6.57 2.35
C ALA A 25 -10.40 -8.05 1.95
N ALA A 26 -11.03 -8.89 2.77
CA ALA A 26 -11.25 -10.29 2.45
C ALA A 26 -12.34 -10.46 1.36
N GLU A 27 -13.42 -9.70 1.46
CA GLU A 27 -14.56 -9.76 0.51
C GLU A 27 -14.17 -9.28 -0.90
N ALA A 28 -13.15 -8.45 -1.05
CA ALA A 28 -12.65 -8.04 -2.38
C ALA A 28 -12.29 -9.24 -3.26
N TYR A 29 -11.68 -10.27 -2.68
CA TYR A 29 -11.30 -11.49 -3.40
C TYR A 29 -12.46 -12.47 -3.57
N SER A 30 -13.23 -12.70 -2.53
CA SER A 30 -14.39 -13.62 -2.59
C SER A 30 -15.50 -13.09 -3.50
N SER A 31 -15.71 -11.78 -3.56
CA SER A 31 -16.66 -11.16 -4.48
C SER A 31 -16.24 -11.30 -5.94
N ALA A 32 -14.95 -11.15 -6.23
CA ALA A 32 -14.41 -11.37 -7.56
C ALA A 32 -14.48 -12.84 -7.97
N GLN A 33 -14.23 -13.75 -7.03
CA GLN A 33 -14.42 -15.19 -7.27
C GLN A 33 -15.88 -15.51 -7.59
N ALA A 34 -16.83 -14.97 -6.83
CA ALA A 34 -18.25 -15.14 -7.10
C ALA A 34 -18.68 -14.51 -8.45
N ALA A 35 -18.09 -13.38 -8.84
CA ALA A 35 -18.31 -12.80 -10.16
C ALA A 35 -17.84 -13.77 -11.28
N LYS A 36 -16.66 -14.36 -11.12
CA LYS A 36 -16.12 -15.36 -12.07
C LYS A 36 -17.04 -16.58 -12.19
N GLU A 37 -17.56 -17.07 -11.08
CA GLU A 37 -18.49 -18.20 -11.04
C GLU A 37 -19.84 -17.90 -11.74
N ARG A 38 -20.28 -16.63 -11.75
CA ARG A 38 -21.44 -16.17 -12.53
C ARG A 38 -21.15 -15.97 -14.01
N GLY A 39 -19.89 -16.19 -14.45
CA GLY A 39 -19.47 -15.97 -15.84
C GLY A 39 -19.16 -14.50 -16.18
N GLU A 40 -18.99 -13.64 -15.16
CA GLU A 40 -18.58 -12.27 -15.37
C GLU A 40 -17.06 -12.20 -15.58
N MET A 41 -16.60 -11.21 -16.37
CA MET A 41 -15.18 -10.96 -16.57
C MET A 41 -14.55 -10.38 -15.30
N VAL A 42 -13.36 -10.89 -14.96
CA VAL A 42 -12.57 -10.42 -13.82
C VAL A 42 -11.23 -9.89 -14.29
N GLY A 43 -10.84 -8.70 -13.83
CA GLY A 43 -9.53 -8.10 -14.12
C GLY A 43 -8.51 -8.26 -13.02
N TRP A 44 -7.23 -8.42 -13.38
CA TRP A 44 -6.13 -8.13 -12.47
C TRP A 44 -5.66 -6.69 -12.67
N CYS A 45 -5.67 -5.92 -11.61
CA CYS A 45 -5.46 -4.48 -11.63
C CYS A 45 -4.23 -4.10 -10.82
N SER A 46 -3.37 -3.25 -11.36
CA SER A 46 -2.26 -2.68 -10.58
C SER A 46 -2.79 -1.73 -9.50
N SER A 47 -2.12 -1.68 -8.36
CA SER A 47 -2.60 -0.96 -7.16
C SER A 47 -2.78 0.54 -7.35
N ASN A 48 -2.10 1.15 -8.32
CA ASN A 48 -2.22 2.58 -8.67
C ASN A 48 -2.89 2.83 -10.03
N PHE A 49 -3.53 1.82 -10.60
CA PHE A 49 -4.49 2.08 -11.67
C PHE A 49 -5.68 2.85 -11.07
N PRO A 50 -6.26 3.84 -11.79
CA PRO A 50 -7.40 4.58 -11.28
C PRO A 50 -8.59 3.67 -10.97
N VAL A 51 -8.77 3.33 -9.69
CA VAL A 51 -9.81 2.41 -9.21
C VAL A 51 -11.22 2.88 -9.60
N GLU A 52 -11.38 4.17 -9.80
CA GLU A 52 -12.63 4.81 -10.21
C GLU A 52 -13.11 4.32 -11.58
N ILE A 53 -12.18 3.94 -12.46
CA ILE A 53 -12.54 3.47 -13.82
C ILE A 53 -13.24 2.10 -13.76
N PRO A 54 -12.63 1.03 -13.22
CA PRO A 54 -13.33 -0.25 -13.13
C PRO A 54 -14.55 -0.20 -12.21
N GLU A 55 -14.54 0.59 -11.14
CA GLU A 55 -15.70 0.72 -10.24
C GLU A 55 -16.88 1.40 -10.91
N THR A 56 -16.66 2.48 -11.70
CA THR A 56 -17.70 3.14 -12.48
C THR A 56 -18.33 2.21 -13.51
N LEU A 57 -17.52 1.37 -14.15
CA LEU A 57 -17.98 0.37 -15.11
C LEU A 57 -18.62 -0.87 -14.46
N GLY A 58 -18.58 -0.97 -13.12
CA GLY A 58 -19.10 -2.13 -12.39
C GLY A 58 -18.34 -3.42 -12.71
N LEU A 59 -17.03 -3.33 -12.88
CA LEU A 59 -16.16 -4.45 -13.17
C LEU A 59 -15.58 -5.05 -11.88
N ALA A 60 -15.54 -6.38 -11.81
CA ALA A 60 -14.82 -7.09 -10.75
C ALA A 60 -13.32 -7.06 -11.04
N VAL A 61 -12.54 -6.54 -10.09
CA VAL A 61 -11.06 -6.51 -10.19
C VAL A 61 -10.42 -6.98 -8.89
N VAL A 62 -9.25 -7.58 -9.00
CA VAL A 62 -8.38 -7.98 -7.88
C VAL A 62 -6.96 -7.48 -8.14
N TYR A 63 -6.15 -7.41 -7.08
CA TYR A 63 -4.87 -6.70 -7.09
C TYR A 63 -3.71 -7.66 -6.81
N PRO A 64 -2.90 -8.02 -7.83
CA PRO A 64 -1.77 -8.94 -7.69
C PRO A 64 -0.74 -8.52 -6.64
N GLU A 65 -0.46 -7.21 -6.46
CA GLU A 65 0.46 -6.73 -5.45
C GLU A 65 -0.07 -6.99 -4.03
N ASN A 66 -1.37 -6.75 -3.82
CA ASN A 66 -2.00 -7.00 -2.53
C ASN A 66 -2.09 -8.51 -2.23
N GLN A 67 -2.38 -9.33 -3.24
CA GLN A 67 -2.34 -10.79 -3.13
C GLN A 67 -0.92 -11.28 -2.79
N ALA A 68 0.10 -10.79 -3.48
CA ALA A 68 1.49 -11.16 -3.23
C ALA A 68 1.93 -10.79 -1.80
N ALA A 69 1.51 -9.63 -1.29
CA ALA A 69 1.72 -9.24 0.10
C ALA A 69 1.04 -10.23 1.07
N GLY A 70 -0.19 -10.63 0.78
CA GLY A 70 -0.94 -11.61 1.58
C GLY A 70 -0.29 -13.00 1.59
N ILE A 71 0.18 -13.50 0.45
CA ILE A 71 0.93 -14.76 0.31
C ILE A 71 2.23 -14.70 1.13
N ALA A 72 2.97 -13.60 1.00
CA ALA A 72 4.22 -13.40 1.71
C ALA A 72 4.02 -13.31 3.24
N ALA A 73 3.03 -12.56 3.69
CA ALA A 73 2.69 -12.43 5.11
C ALA A 73 2.26 -13.76 5.77
N ARG A 74 1.79 -14.72 4.97
CA ARG A 74 1.41 -16.08 5.41
C ARG A 74 2.51 -17.11 5.18
N GLY A 75 3.74 -16.68 4.84
CA GLY A 75 4.94 -17.53 4.80
C GLY A 75 5.20 -18.26 3.49
N ALA A 76 4.46 -17.97 2.42
CA ALA A 76 4.66 -18.64 1.13
C ALA A 76 5.46 -17.83 0.10
N GLY A 77 6.00 -16.66 0.48
CA GLY A 77 6.76 -15.79 -0.42
C GLY A 77 7.95 -16.50 -1.08
N GLU A 78 8.78 -17.20 -0.31
CA GLU A 78 9.94 -17.93 -0.83
C GLU A 78 9.52 -19.02 -1.83
N ARG A 79 8.52 -19.83 -1.48
CA ARG A 79 8.02 -20.91 -2.36
C ARG A 79 7.58 -20.35 -3.70
N MET A 80 6.82 -19.26 -3.71
CA MET A 80 6.33 -18.67 -4.96
C MET A 80 7.45 -17.99 -5.75
N CYS A 81 8.38 -17.31 -5.10
CA CYS A 81 9.56 -16.75 -5.77
C CYS A 81 10.39 -17.84 -6.44
N ASN A 82 10.63 -18.98 -5.77
CA ASN A 82 11.39 -20.08 -6.32
C ASN A 82 10.74 -20.71 -7.57
N ILE A 83 9.40 -20.71 -7.66
CA ILE A 83 8.68 -21.18 -8.85
C ILE A 83 8.98 -20.30 -10.06
N SER A 84 8.88 -18.99 -9.94
CA SER A 84 9.19 -18.07 -11.05
C SER A 84 10.67 -18.04 -11.40
N GLU A 85 11.55 -18.19 -10.41
CA GLU A 85 13.00 -18.31 -10.65
C GLU A 85 13.34 -19.58 -11.42
N ALA A 86 12.68 -20.70 -11.13
CA ALA A 86 12.82 -21.95 -11.89
C ALA A 86 12.33 -21.81 -13.35
N ASP A 87 11.43 -20.87 -13.62
CA ASP A 87 10.96 -20.54 -14.97
C ASP A 87 11.92 -19.56 -15.71
N GLY A 88 13.01 -19.13 -15.06
CA GLY A 88 14.04 -18.29 -15.66
C GLY A 88 13.92 -16.80 -15.31
N TYR A 89 12.97 -16.40 -14.47
CA TYR A 89 12.93 -15.03 -13.98
C TYR A 89 14.03 -14.76 -12.96
N SER A 90 14.68 -13.61 -13.06
CA SER A 90 15.75 -13.22 -12.14
C SER A 90 15.21 -13.06 -10.72
N ASN A 91 15.97 -13.53 -9.73
CA ASN A 91 15.71 -13.28 -8.30
C ASN A 91 15.87 -11.80 -7.91
N ASP A 92 16.37 -10.96 -8.83
CA ASP A 92 16.62 -9.53 -8.62
C ASP A 92 15.45 -8.64 -9.07
N ILE A 93 14.42 -9.20 -9.71
CA ILE A 93 13.19 -8.47 -10.01
C ILE A 93 12.25 -8.46 -8.80
N CYS A 94 11.29 -7.52 -8.83
CA CYS A 94 10.30 -7.34 -7.77
C CYS A 94 9.70 -8.66 -7.28
N ALA A 95 9.73 -8.91 -5.98
CA ALA A 95 9.18 -10.13 -5.39
C ALA A 95 7.65 -10.24 -5.58
N TYR A 96 6.92 -9.13 -5.63
CA TYR A 96 5.49 -9.16 -6.00
C TYR A 96 5.30 -9.66 -7.42
N ALA A 97 6.14 -9.22 -8.37
CA ALA A 97 6.11 -9.71 -9.75
C ALA A 97 6.40 -11.21 -9.81
N ARG A 98 7.45 -11.69 -9.10
CA ARG A 98 7.78 -13.12 -9.04
C ARG A 98 6.63 -13.96 -8.50
N ILE A 99 6.01 -13.52 -7.39
CA ILE A 99 4.86 -14.22 -6.79
C ILE A 99 3.67 -14.25 -7.75
N SER A 100 3.36 -13.13 -8.41
CA SER A 100 2.24 -13.03 -9.35
C SER A 100 2.46 -13.88 -10.61
N LEU A 101 3.66 -13.87 -11.18
CA LEU A 101 4.02 -14.72 -12.33
C LEU A 101 3.93 -16.21 -11.96
N ALA A 102 4.44 -16.59 -10.78
CA ALA A 102 4.26 -17.96 -10.27
C ALA A 102 2.78 -18.31 -10.08
N TYR A 103 1.97 -17.39 -9.54
CA TYR A 103 0.54 -17.62 -9.32
C TYR A 103 -0.22 -17.81 -10.63
N ALA A 104 0.08 -17.03 -11.67
CA ALA A 104 -0.52 -17.20 -13.00
C ALA A 104 -0.32 -18.62 -13.54
N LYS A 105 0.82 -19.24 -13.23
CA LYS A 105 1.17 -20.61 -13.63
C LYS A 105 0.51 -21.69 -12.75
N VAL A 106 0.63 -21.56 -11.41
CA VAL A 106 0.10 -22.59 -10.49
C VAL A 106 -1.40 -22.46 -10.26
N LYS A 107 -1.97 -21.29 -10.50
CA LYS A 107 -3.41 -20.95 -10.45
C LYS A 107 -4.08 -21.10 -9.09
N SER A 108 -3.33 -21.44 -8.06
CA SER A 108 -3.84 -21.56 -6.69
C SER A 108 -2.73 -21.33 -5.66
N ALA A 109 -3.07 -20.66 -4.59
CA ALA A 109 -2.24 -20.50 -3.40
C ALA A 109 -3.17 -20.50 -2.17
N PRO A 110 -3.15 -21.57 -1.35
CA PRO A 110 -4.06 -21.68 -0.22
C PRO A 110 -3.87 -20.56 0.81
N GLU A 111 -2.75 -19.89 0.79
CA GLU A 111 -2.48 -18.71 1.63
C GLU A 111 -3.32 -17.51 1.24
N GLN A 112 -3.55 -17.31 -0.07
CA GLN A 112 -4.44 -16.29 -0.61
C GLN A 112 -4.76 -16.56 -2.08
N ASP A 113 -5.91 -17.18 -2.35
CA ASP A 113 -6.40 -17.37 -3.69
C ASP A 113 -7.04 -16.10 -4.26
N MET A 114 -6.98 -15.96 -5.58
CA MET A 114 -7.75 -15.00 -6.36
C MET A 114 -8.14 -15.62 -7.71
N PRO A 115 -9.28 -15.19 -8.33
CA PRO A 115 -9.69 -15.73 -9.62
C PRO A 115 -8.68 -15.40 -10.71
N GLN A 116 -8.53 -16.31 -11.69
CA GLN A 116 -7.73 -16.05 -12.88
C GLN A 116 -8.37 -14.92 -13.70
N PRO A 117 -7.58 -14.01 -14.28
CA PRO A 117 -8.10 -12.83 -14.96
C PRO A 117 -8.58 -13.13 -16.39
N ASP A 118 -9.49 -12.28 -16.88
CA ASP A 118 -9.87 -12.21 -18.28
C ASP A 118 -9.21 -11.02 -18.99
N PHE A 119 -8.71 -10.06 -18.22
CA PHE A 119 -7.97 -8.88 -18.70
C PHE A 119 -7.06 -8.33 -17.61
N LEU A 120 -6.12 -7.49 -18.00
CA LEU A 120 -5.17 -6.82 -17.11
C LEU A 120 -5.31 -5.30 -17.21
N LEU A 121 -5.24 -4.64 -16.06
CA LEU A 121 -5.22 -3.17 -15.95
C LEU A 121 -3.88 -2.76 -15.34
N CYS A 122 -3.06 -2.06 -16.09
CA CYS A 122 -1.73 -1.64 -15.68
C CYS A 122 -1.57 -0.11 -15.77
N CYS A 123 -0.83 0.44 -14.84
CA CYS A 123 -0.40 1.84 -14.84
C CYS A 123 1.07 1.91 -14.41
N ASN A 124 1.86 2.76 -15.05
CA ASN A 124 3.32 2.84 -14.82
C ASN A 124 3.76 3.86 -13.76
N ASN A 125 2.84 4.60 -13.16
CA ASN A 125 3.16 5.65 -12.19
C ASN A 125 3.74 5.15 -10.85
N ILE A 126 3.67 3.84 -10.58
CA ILE A 126 4.34 3.22 -9.43
C ILE A 126 5.79 2.87 -9.77
N CYS A 127 6.04 2.13 -10.86
CA CYS A 127 7.39 1.72 -11.26
C CYS A 127 7.44 1.12 -12.66
N ASN A 128 8.65 1.13 -13.27
CA ASN A 128 8.86 0.56 -14.60
C ASN A 128 8.80 -0.98 -14.63
N CYS A 129 9.01 -1.66 -13.51
CA CYS A 129 8.87 -3.12 -13.44
C CYS A 129 7.43 -3.55 -13.77
N MET A 130 6.45 -2.73 -13.42
CA MET A 130 5.03 -2.98 -13.63
C MET A 130 4.70 -3.28 -15.09
N ILE A 131 5.27 -2.51 -16.02
CA ILE A 131 5.02 -2.66 -17.46
C ILE A 131 5.39 -4.07 -17.91
N LYS A 132 6.64 -4.49 -17.65
CA LYS A 132 7.16 -5.79 -18.11
C LYS A 132 6.57 -6.96 -17.33
N TRP A 133 6.22 -6.77 -16.08
CA TRP A 133 5.49 -7.75 -15.30
C TRP A 133 4.12 -8.04 -15.94
N TYR A 134 3.31 -7.01 -16.20
CA TYR A 134 1.98 -7.16 -16.78
C TYR A 134 2.00 -7.62 -18.24
N GLU A 135 2.99 -7.19 -19.04
CA GLU A 135 3.19 -7.74 -20.40
C GLU A 135 3.47 -9.26 -20.38
N ASN A 136 4.30 -9.74 -19.42
CA ASN A 136 4.56 -11.17 -19.29
C ASN A 136 3.29 -11.92 -18.85
N LEU A 137 2.51 -11.38 -17.92
CA LEU A 137 1.22 -11.95 -17.55
C LEU A 137 0.25 -12.01 -18.74
N ALA A 138 0.12 -10.94 -19.51
CA ALA A 138 -0.75 -10.88 -20.69
C ALA A 138 -0.37 -11.95 -21.72
N LYS A 139 0.93 -12.13 -21.95
CA LYS A 139 1.46 -13.14 -22.86
C LYS A 139 1.26 -14.57 -22.34
N GLU A 140 1.58 -14.82 -21.06
CA GLU A 140 1.45 -16.15 -20.44
C GLU A 140 0.00 -16.62 -20.40
N LEU A 141 -0.92 -15.71 -20.07
CA LEU A 141 -2.34 -15.99 -19.94
C LEU A 141 -3.11 -15.84 -21.27
N ASN A 142 -2.47 -15.28 -22.30
CA ASN A 142 -3.08 -14.96 -23.59
C ASN A 142 -4.35 -14.11 -23.46
N ILE A 143 -4.27 -13.02 -22.69
CA ILE A 143 -5.37 -12.11 -22.41
C ILE A 143 -4.99 -10.65 -22.71
N PRO A 144 -5.95 -9.75 -22.96
CA PRO A 144 -5.68 -8.34 -23.22
C PRO A 144 -5.12 -7.62 -21.98
N MET A 145 -4.23 -6.67 -22.23
CA MET A 145 -3.74 -5.72 -21.23
C MET A 145 -4.10 -4.29 -21.66
N ILE A 146 -4.74 -3.56 -20.78
CA ILE A 146 -5.02 -2.14 -20.91
C ILE A 146 -4.03 -1.38 -20.05
N MET A 147 -3.27 -0.48 -20.69
CA MET A 147 -2.18 0.27 -20.06
C MET A 147 -2.53 1.75 -20.03
N ILE A 148 -2.36 2.38 -18.87
CA ILE A 148 -2.35 3.83 -18.72
C ILE A 148 -0.90 4.25 -18.52
N ASP A 149 -0.40 5.08 -19.43
CA ASP A 149 0.92 5.70 -19.33
C ASP A 149 0.80 7.07 -18.65
N ILE A 150 1.48 7.21 -17.51
CA ILE A 150 1.58 8.46 -16.76
C ILE A 150 3.06 8.86 -16.74
N PRO A 151 3.44 10.00 -17.34
CA PRO A 151 4.81 10.46 -17.38
C PRO A 151 5.39 10.72 -15.98
N PHE A 152 6.70 10.57 -15.83
CA PHE A 152 7.42 11.09 -14.68
C PHE A 152 7.24 12.60 -14.60
N ASN A 153 6.84 13.11 -13.43
CA ASN A 153 6.57 14.53 -13.20
C ASN A 153 7.77 15.20 -12.49
N PRO A 154 8.63 15.92 -13.21
CA PRO A 154 9.82 16.54 -12.64
C PRO A 154 9.53 17.81 -11.85
N ASP A 155 8.42 18.51 -12.13
CA ASP A 155 8.15 19.85 -11.63
C ASP A 155 7.04 19.90 -10.58
N TYR A 156 6.44 18.75 -10.24
CA TYR A 156 5.28 18.59 -9.37
C TYR A 156 3.99 19.25 -9.91
N GLU A 157 4.08 20.41 -10.53
CA GLU A 157 2.97 21.02 -11.23
C GLU A 157 2.73 20.28 -12.56
N VAL A 158 1.46 19.88 -12.75
CA VAL A 158 1.06 19.17 -13.97
C VAL A 158 0.69 20.20 -15.02
N SER A 159 1.46 20.30 -16.07
CA SER A 159 1.21 21.21 -17.20
C SER A 159 -0.08 20.82 -17.94
N ASP A 160 -0.65 21.76 -18.68
CA ASP A 160 -1.84 21.50 -19.51
C ASP A 160 -1.60 20.42 -20.57
N ALA A 161 -0.37 20.34 -21.09
CA ALA A 161 0.00 19.30 -22.06
C ALA A 161 0.07 17.91 -21.42
N GLU A 162 0.65 17.78 -20.22
CA GLU A 162 0.67 16.53 -19.45
C GLU A 162 -0.74 16.11 -19.02
N LEU A 163 -1.54 17.07 -18.55
CA LEU A 163 -2.93 16.81 -18.21
C LEU A 163 -3.70 16.28 -19.42
N ALA A 164 -3.57 16.93 -20.58
CA ALA A 164 -4.24 16.49 -21.80
C ALA A 164 -3.81 15.07 -22.18
N TYR A 165 -2.51 14.78 -22.13
CA TYR A 165 -1.97 13.45 -22.42
C TYR A 165 -2.55 12.39 -21.45
N VAL A 166 -2.49 12.61 -20.14
CA VAL A 166 -2.97 11.65 -19.14
C VAL A 166 -4.48 11.47 -19.22
N ARG A 167 -5.23 12.56 -19.45
CA ARG A 167 -6.68 12.48 -19.67
C ARG A 167 -7.02 11.61 -20.87
N ASP A 168 -6.29 11.75 -21.99
CA ASP A 168 -6.50 10.94 -23.20
C ASP A 168 -6.16 9.46 -22.92
N GLN A 169 -5.12 9.16 -22.13
CA GLN A 169 -4.83 7.80 -21.67
C GLN A 169 -5.99 7.20 -20.85
N PHE A 170 -6.55 7.97 -19.91
CA PHE A 170 -7.69 7.51 -19.10
C PHE A 170 -8.93 7.27 -19.98
N ARG A 171 -9.24 8.19 -20.88
CA ARG A 171 -10.37 8.05 -21.83
C ARG A 171 -10.18 6.85 -22.77
N ALA A 172 -8.96 6.63 -23.26
CA ALA A 172 -8.63 5.47 -24.08
C ALA A 172 -8.79 4.14 -23.30
N ALA A 173 -8.38 4.09 -22.05
CA ALA A 173 -8.58 2.92 -21.20
C ALA A 173 -10.07 2.63 -20.95
N ILE A 174 -10.88 3.67 -20.70
CA ILE A 174 -12.34 3.55 -20.57
C ILE A 174 -12.94 2.97 -21.86
N ALA A 175 -12.61 3.51 -23.03
CA ALA A 175 -13.12 3.06 -24.31
C ALA A 175 -12.74 1.58 -24.59
N GLN A 176 -11.50 1.19 -24.32
CA GLN A 176 -11.05 -0.19 -24.45
C GLN A 176 -11.81 -1.14 -23.51
N LEU A 177 -12.08 -0.72 -22.27
CA LEU A 177 -12.88 -1.50 -21.32
C LEU A 177 -14.34 -1.62 -21.75
N GLU A 178 -14.94 -0.57 -22.29
CA GLU A 178 -16.29 -0.62 -22.86
C GLU A 178 -16.39 -1.61 -24.01
N GLU A 179 -15.41 -1.59 -24.93
CA GLU A 179 -15.35 -2.51 -26.06
C GLU A 179 -15.18 -3.96 -25.59
N LEU A 180 -14.23 -4.19 -24.67
CA LEU A 180 -13.90 -5.52 -24.17
C LEU A 180 -15.02 -6.17 -23.36
N THR A 181 -15.68 -5.39 -22.50
CA THR A 181 -16.62 -5.93 -21.50
C THR A 181 -18.09 -5.72 -21.85
N GLY A 182 -18.38 -4.87 -22.83
CA GLY A 182 -19.74 -4.45 -23.16
C GLY A 182 -20.41 -3.51 -22.13
N LYS A 183 -19.72 -3.21 -21.02
CA LYS A 183 -20.19 -2.23 -20.01
C LYS A 183 -20.11 -0.83 -20.60
N LYS A 184 -20.86 0.12 -20.03
CA LYS A 184 -20.87 1.49 -20.51
C LYS A 184 -20.50 2.47 -19.41
N TRP A 185 -19.66 3.42 -19.75
CA TRP A 185 -19.33 4.55 -18.88
C TRP A 185 -20.56 5.44 -18.66
N SER A 186 -20.75 5.91 -17.45
CA SER A 186 -21.75 6.88 -17.06
C SER A 186 -21.13 7.98 -16.23
N GLU A 187 -21.27 9.22 -16.63
CA GLU A 187 -20.77 10.37 -15.85
C GLU A 187 -21.50 10.49 -14.51
N GLU A 188 -22.79 10.11 -14.45
CA GLU A 188 -23.54 10.07 -13.19
C GLU A 188 -22.93 9.04 -12.24
N LYS A 189 -22.66 7.82 -12.72
CA LYS A 189 -22.03 6.78 -11.89
C LYS A 189 -20.60 7.13 -11.50
N TYR A 190 -19.84 7.75 -12.41
CA TYR A 190 -18.51 8.27 -12.08
C TYR A 190 -18.55 9.30 -10.95
N ASN A 191 -19.48 10.24 -10.99
CA ASN A 191 -19.62 11.25 -9.96
C ASN A 191 -19.96 10.63 -8.59
N GLU A 192 -20.82 9.61 -8.57
CA GLU A 192 -21.12 8.83 -7.36
C GLU A 192 -19.85 8.13 -6.80
N VAL A 193 -19.14 7.39 -7.66
CA VAL A 193 -17.91 6.68 -7.29
C VAL A 193 -16.82 7.65 -6.82
N ARG A 194 -16.63 8.77 -7.52
CA ARG A 194 -15.69 9.82 -7.16
C ARG A 194 -15.98 10.41 -5.78
N GLU A 195 -17.24 10.70 -5.47
CA GLU A 195 -17.65 11.22 -4.17
C GLU A 195 -17.35 10.21 -3.05
N ILE A 196 -17.68 8.94 -3.24
CA ILE A 196 -17.39 7.87 -2.29
C ILE A 196 -15.88 7.70 -2.10
N SER A 197 -15.10 7.66 -3.19
CA SER A 197 -13.64 7.58 -3.17
C SER A 197 -13.02 8.76 -2.40
N GLY A 198 -13.53 9.98 -2.64
CA GLY A 198 -13.12 11.18 -1.93
C GLY A 198 -13.46 11.14 -0.42
N ARG A 199 -14.64 10.62 -0.03
CA ARG A 199 -14.98 10.39 1.38
C ARG A 199 -14.01 9.42 2.03
N THR A 200 -13.76 8.27 1.38
CA THR A 200 -12.83 7.24 1.86
C THR A 200 -11.43 7.82 2.06
N SER A 201 -10.92 8.55 1.07
CA SER A 201 -9.59 9.17 1.12
C SER A 201 -9.48 10.24 2.21
N ARG A 202 -10.47 11.12 2.33
CA ARG A 202 -10.48 12.15 3.40
C ARG A 202 -10.55 11.53 4.79
N ALA A 203 -11.34 10.49 4.98
CA ALA A 203 -11.42 9.78 6.26
C ALA A 203 -10.10 9.08 6.60
N TRP A 204 -9.47 8.43 5.62
CA TRP A 204 -8.15 7.82 5.77
C TRP A 204 -7.08 8.83 6.16
N LEU A 205 -6.97 9.95 5.44
CA LEU A 205 -5.99 11.01 5.75
C LEU A 205 -6.23 11.64 7.12
N LYS A 206 -7.48 11.80 7.56
CA LYS A 206 -7.80 12.24 8.92
C LYS A 206 -7.37 11.20 9.96
N ALA A 207 -7.63 9.92 9.71
CA ALA A 207 -7.23 8.85 10.62
C ALA A 207 -5.70 8.76 10.76
N THR A 208 -4.95 8.84 9.65
CA THR A 208 -3.48 8.85 9.69
C THR A 208 -2.93 10.11 10.38
N ALA A 209 -3.58 11.26 10.20
CA ALA A 209 -3.20 12.52 10.84
C ALA A 209 -3.37 12.50 12.37
N CYS A 210 -4.21 11.63 12.96
CA CYS A 210 -4.29 11.46 14.43
C CYS A 210 -2.95 11.07 15.05
N ALA A 211 -1.96 10.70 14.24
CA ALA A 211 -0.57 10.53 14.66
C ALA A 211 0.03 11.77 15.33
N HIS A 212 -0.51 12.98 15.10
CA HIS A 212 -0.02 14.22 15.73
C HIS A 212 -0.25 14.27 17.26
N TYR A 213 -1.19 13.49 17.78
CA TYR A 213 -1.41 13.35 19.22
C TYR A 213 -0.24 12.64 19.92
N GLU A 214 0.04 13.02 21.16
CA GLU A 214 1.06 12.40 22.01
C GLU A 214 0.45 11.92 23.35
N PRO A 215 0.39 10.61 23.60
CA PRO A 215 0.80 9.54 22.69
C PRO A 215 -0.17 9.37 21.49
N SER A 216 0.32 8.75 20.41
CA SER A 216 -0.52 8.42 19.27
C SER A 216 -1.64 7.45 19.67
N PRO A 217 -2.90 7.67 19.24
CA PRO A 217 -4.03 6.81 19.59
C PRO A 217 -3.97 5.43 18.91
N PHE A 218 -2.99 5.19 18.06
CA PHE A 218 -2.85 3.94 17.32
C PHE A 218 -1.41 3.43 17.22
N ASN A 219 -1.29 2.14 16.94
CA ASN A 219 -0.06 1.51 16.49
C ASN A 219 0.06 1.67 14.97
N GLY A 220 1.11 2.30 14.48
CA GLY A 220 1.28 2.57 13.06
C GLY A 220 1.29 1.33 12.17
N PHE A 221 1.67 0.16 12.68
CA PHE A 221 1.55 -1.08 11.92
C PHE A 221 0.09 -1.47 11.60
N ASP A 222 -0.89 -0.93 12.33
CA ASP A 222 -2.30 -1.10 11.96
C ASP A 222 -2.60 -0.39 10.63
N LEU A 223 -1.93 0.73 10.32
CA LEU A 223 -2.08 1.45 9.05
C LEU A 223 -1.73 0.58 7.84
N LEU A 224 -0.67 -0.23 7.95
CA LEU A 224 -0.25 -1.15 6.87
C LEU A 224 -1.33 -2.19 6.53
N ASN A 225 -2.10 -2.63 7.53
CA ASN A 225 -3.22 -3.54 7.31
C ASN A 225 -4.45 -2.81 6.74
N HIS A 226 -4.73 -1.61 7.24
CA HIS A 226 -5.92 -0.85 6.85
C HIS A 226 -5.81 -0.28 5.43
N MET A 227 -4.60 0.09 4.99
CA MET A 227 -4.37 0.57 3.63
C MET A 227 -4.76 -0.42 2.53
N ALA A 228 -4.88 -1.71 2.84
CA ALA A 228 -5.37 -2.70 1.88
C ALA A 228 -6.75 -2.32 1.32
N VAL A 229 -7.62 -1.72 2.13
CA VAL A 229 -8.95 -1.23 1.71
C VAL A 229 -8.84 -0.03 0.78
N MET A 230 -7.82 0.84 0.99
CA MET A 230 -7.55 1.98 0.09
C MET A 230 -7.15 1.51 -1.32
N VAL A 231 -6.50 0.35 -1.42
CA VAL A 231 -6.14 -0.29 -2.69
C VAL A 231 -7.34 -1.01 -3.32
N THR A 232 -8.08 -1.79 -2.51
CA THR A 232 -9.03 -2.78 -3.05
C THR A 232 -10.48 -2.31 -3.09
N ALA A 233 -10.85 -1.25 -2.36
CA ALA A 233 -12.25 -0.89 -2.18
C ALA A 233 -12.52 0.63 -2.00
N ARG A 234 -11.57 1.51 -2.33
CA ARG A 234 -11.72 2.96 -2.09
C ARG A 234 -13.00 3.57 -2.65
N GLY A 235 -13.49 3.11 -3.80
CA GLY A 235 -14.73 3.58 -4.43
C GLY A 235 -16.03 2.95 -3.88
N LYS A 236 -15.96 2.13 -2.83
CA LYS A 236 -17.12 1.43 -2.25
C LYS A 236 -17.64 2.12 -1.00
N LEU A 237 -18.97 2.22 -0.86
CA LEU A 237 -19.62 2.93 0.26
C LEU A 237 -19.22 2.36 1.63
N GLU A 238 -19.19 1.04 1.76
CA GLU A 238 -18.78 0.36 2.98
C GLU A 238 -17.33 0.67 3.40
N ALA A 239 -16.45 0.94 2.42
CA ALA A 239 -15.08 1.36 2.70
C ALA A 239 -15.05 2.79 3.26
N ALA A 240 -15.84 3.71 2.71
CA ALA A 240 -15.97 5.07 3.22
C ALA A 240 -16.48 5.07 4.68
N GLU A 241 -17.55 4.33 4.97
CA GLU A 241 -18.12 4.21 6.30
C GLU A 241 -17.14 3.57 7.31
N ALA A 242 -16.39 2.56 6.88
CA ALA A 242 -15.40 1.90 7.75
C ALA A 242 -14.20 2.82 8.04
N MET A 243 -13.75 3.63 7.08
CA MET A 243 -12.67 4.61 7.28
C MET A 243 -13.12 5.80 8.13
N GLU A 244 -14.35 6.29 7.94
CA GLU A 244 -14.94 7.32 8.80
C GLU A 244 -15.02 6.84 10.25
N LYS A 245 -15.43 5.57 10.45
CA LYS A 245 -15.42 4.94 11.77
C LYS A 245 -14.01 4.78 12.35
N LEU A 246 -13.02 4.45 11.54
CA LEU A 246 -11.62 4.36 11.97
C LEU A 246 -11.12 5.69 12.53
N TYR A 247 -11.40 6.79 11.82
CA TYR A 247 -11.08 8.12 12.29
C TYR A 247 -11.76 8.43 13.63
N GLN A 248 -13.08 8.16 13.74
CA GLN A 248 -13.82 8.36 14.99
C GLN A 248 -13.24 7.54 16.16
N GLU A 249 -12.90 6.27 15.93
CA GLU A 249 -12.29 5.42 16.97
C GLU A 249 -10.90 5.94 17.41
N TYR A 250 -10.13 6.56 16.52
CA TYR A 250 -8.84 7.17 16.88
C TYR A 250 -9.01 8.45 17.69
N GLU A 251 -9.98 9.31 17.36
CA GLU A 251 -10.34 10.47 18.16
C GLU A 251 -10.81 10.04 19.57
N GLU A 252 -11.71 9.06 19.64
CA GLU A 252 -12.18 8.52 20.91
C GLU A 252 -11.03 7.90 21.74
N ASN A 253 -10.09 7.21 21.11
CA ASN A 253 -8.93 6.67 21.80
C ASN A 253 -8.08 7.79 22.41
N HIS A 254 -7.86 8.87 21.66
CA HIS A 254 -7.16 10.04 22.17
C HIS A 254 -7.88 10.64 23.38
N GLU A 255 -9.17 10.91 23.29
CA GLU A 255 -9.97 11.46 24.39
C GLU A 255 -9.95 10.59 25.65
N LYS A 256 -9.92 9.27 25.49
CA LYS A 256 -9.86 8.29 26.59
C LYS A 256 -8.43 8.03 27.10
N GLY A 257 -7.41 8.63 26.49
CA GLY A 257 -6.00 8.39 26.80
C GLY A 257 -5.55 6.94 26.55
N VAL A 258 -6.15 6.26 25.56
CA VAL A 258 -5.81 4.88 25.19
C VAL A 258 -5.22 4.81 23.78
N SER A 259 -4.46 3.74 23.49
CA SER A 259 -3.84 3.53 22.18
C SER A 259 -3.87 2.05 21.80
N THR A 260 -4.04 1.76 20.50
CA THR A 260 -3.86 0.40 19.99
C THR A 260 -2.40 -0.06 20.04
N PHE A 261 -1.45 0.84 20.27
CA PHE A 261 -0.04 0.52 20.52
C PHE A 261 0.14 -0.33 21.80
N ARG A 262 -0.70 -0.10 22.83
CA ARG A 262 -0.83 -0.94 24.05
C ARG A 262 0.47 -1.09 24.86
N THR A 263 1.37 -0.15 24.74
CA THR A 263 2.57 -0.01 25.56
C THR A 263 2.89 1.48 25.62
N GLU A 264 3.80 1.88 26.50
CA GLU A 264 4.26 3.25 26.58
C GLU A 264 4.92 3.66 25.26
N GLU A 265 4.48 4.76 24.66
CA GLU A 265 5.12 5.38 23.49
C GLU A 265 6.28 6.25 23.99
N LYS A 266 7.49 5.70 23.92
CA LYS A 266 8.73 6.39 24.34
C LYS A 266 9.37 7.15 23.19
N TYR A 267 9.26 6.61 21.97
CA TYR A 267 9.86 7.17 20.77
C TYR A 267 8.89 7.04 19.60
N ARG A 268 8.95 8.03 18.73
CA ARG A 268 8.09 8.19 17.56
C ARG A 268 8.93 8.14 16.30
N ILE A 269 8.64 7.21 15.41
CA ILE A 269 9.41 7.10 14.18
C ILE A 269 8.51 7.19 12.93
N MET A 270 9.11 7.68 11.84
CA MET A 270 8.63 7.38 10.50
C MET A 270 9.26 6.08 10.03
N PHE A 271 8.45 5.20 9.47
CA PHE A 271 8.95 4.02 8.75
C PHE A 271 8.90 4.32 7.26
N GLU A 272 10.04 4.21 6.59
CA GLU A 272 10.16 4.47 5.16
C GLU A 272 10.48 3.18 4.41
N GLY A 273 9.74 2.94 3.32
CA GLY A 273 9.81 1.72 2.55
C GLY A 273 8.52 0.92 2.56
N ILE A 274 8.41 -0.06 1.67
CA ILE A 274 7.31 -1.01 1.66
C ILE A 274 7.44 -1.91 2.90
N ALA A 275 6.33 -2.32 3.49
CA ALA A 275 6.36 -3.24 4.63
C ALA A 275 7.10 -4.55 4.30
N CYS A 276 7.88 -5.07 5.24
CA CYS A 276 8.49 -6.39 5.15
C CYS A 276 7.45 -7.45 5.52
N TRP A 277 6.56 -7.80 4.59
CA TRP A 277 5.38 -8.63 4.87
C TRP A 277 5.71 -9.98 5.49
N PRO A 278 6.74 -10.73 5.05
CA PRO A 278 7.08 -12.02 5.65
C PRO A 278 7.49 -11.87 7.13
N TRP A 279 8.05 -10.73 7.50
CA TRP A 279 8.61 -10.45 8.82
C TRP A 279 7.86 -9.34 9.58
N LEU A 280 6.61 -9.03 9.17
CA LEU A 280 5.82 -7.95 9.75
C LEU A 280 5.67 -8.07 11.28
N ARG A 281 5.51 -9.30 11.77
CA ARG A 281 5.43 -9.55 13.22
C ARG A 281 6.75 -9.28 13.93
N VAL A 282 7.87 -9.70 13.36
CA VAL A 282 9.20 -9.52 13.93
C VAL A 282 9.54 -8.03 13.97
N THR A 283 9.38 -7.33 12.84
CA THR A 283 9.68 -5.90 12.74
C THR A 283 8.80 -5.07 13.68
N SER A 284 7.51 -5.35 13.75
CA SER A 284 6.58 -4.68 14.67
C SER A 284 6.91 -4.96 16.14
N THR A 285 7.24 -6.22 16.50
CA THR A 285 7.56 -6.59 17.88
C THR A 285 8.89 -6.00 18.34
N GLY A 286 9.89 -5.96 17.46
CA GLY A 286 11.20 -5.37 17.73
C GLY A 286 11.12 -3.89 18.11
N LEU A 287 10.30 -3.11 17.41
CA LEU A 287 10.03 -1.71 17.73
C LEU A 287 9.23 -1.59 19.04
N LYS A 288 8.13 -2.31 19.12
CA LYS A 288 7.21 -2.22 20.25
C LYS A 288 7.84 -2.59 21.58
N SER A 289 8.74 -3.59 21.63
CA SER A 289 9.44 -4.01 22.83
C SER A 289 10.34 -2.91 23.42
N ARG A 290 10.70 -1.92 22.60
CA ARG A 290 11.51 -0.76 22.96
C ARG A 290 10.69 0.52 23.19
N GLY A 291 9.35 0.43 23.11
CA GLY A 291 8.47 1.61 23.20
C GLY A 291 8.54 2.51 21.97
N ILE A 292 9.02 2.01 20.85
CA ILE A 292 9.09 2.75 19.58
C ILE A 292 7.79 2.52 18.81
N ASN A 293 7.01 3.59 18.60
CA ASN A 293 5.82 3.55 17.75
C ASN A 293 6.15 4.10 16.36
N MET A 294 5.80 3.35 15.32
CA MET A 294 5.76 3.85 13.96
C MET A 294 4.51 4.72 13.81
N VAL A 295 4.66 6.04 13.89
CA VAL A 295 3.51 6.96 13.85
C VAL A 295 3.10 7.36 12.44
N THR A 296 3.99 7.27 11.47
CA THR A 296 3.70 7.61 10.07
C THR A 296 4.55 6.85 9.07
N THR A 297 4.06 6.75 7.84
CA THR A 297 4.77 6.20 6.69
C THR A 297 4.17 6.76 5.40
N ILE A 298 5.01 7.16 4.44
CA ILE A 298 4.52 7.59 3.13
C ILE A 298 3.80 6.46 2.38
N TYR A 299 4.15 5.21 2.65
CA TYR A 299 3.55 4.05 2.00
C TYR A 299 2.04 3.96 2.26
N ALA A 300 1.58 4.32 3.45
CA ALA A 300 0.16 4.38 3.77
C ALA A 300 -0.49 5.69 3.29
N ASP A 301 0.18 6.84 3.46
CA ASP A 301 -0.33 8.16 3.08
C ASP A 301 -0.59 8.27 1.57
N ALA A 302 0.28 7.68 0.75
CA ALA A 302 0.24 7.77 -0.71
C ALA A 302 -1.05 7.27 -1.38
N PHE A 303 -1.90 6.51 -0.69
CA PHE A 303 -3.18 6.03 -1.21
C PHE A 303 -4.38 6.96 -0.91
N GLY A 304 -4.16 8.07 -0.24
CA GLY A 304 -5.17 9.10 0.04
C GLY A 304 -5.33 10.10 -1.11
N PHE A 305 -5.95 9.70 -2.21
CA PHE A 305 -6.17 10.56 -3.37
C PHE A 305 -7.34 11.52 -3.15
N ILE A 306 -7.11 12.82 -3.36
CA ILE A 306 -8.13 13.87 -3.30
C ILE A 306 -8.21 14.59 -4.64
N TYR A 307 -9.41 14.68 -5.19
CA TYR A 307 -9.71 15.37 -6.44
C TYR A 307 -11.21 15.69 -6.52
N ASP A 308 -11.55 16.76 -7.25
CA ASP A 308 -12.91 17.29 -7.34
C ASP A 308 -13.60 16.93 -8.67
N ASP A 309 -12.84 16.67 -9.72
CA ASP A 309 -13.36 16.29 -11.04
C ASP A 309 -12.42 15.29 -11.75
N PHE A 310 -12.73 14.99 -13.02
CA PHE A 310 -11.95 14.04 -13.82
C PHE A 310 -10.52 14.56 -14.13
N ASP A 311 -10.38 15.84 -14.43
CA ASP A 311 -9.09 16.44 -14.71
C ASP A 311 -8.22 16.50 -13.46
N ASP A 312 -8.80 16.83 -12.32
CA ASP A 312 -8.12 16.78 -11.03
C ASP A 312 -7.73 15.34 -10.64
N MET A 313 -8.55 14.35 -10.97
CA MET A 313 -8.18 12.94 -10.82
C MET A 313 -6.94 12.62 -11.65
N CYS A 314 -6.90 13.03 -12.91
CA CYS A 314 -5.71 12.86 -13.75
C CYS A 314 -4.46 13.51 -13.14
N ARG A 315 -4.57 14.75 -12.62
CA ARG A 315 -3.47 15.44 -11.92
C ARG A 315 -3.02 14.70 -10.66
N ALA A 316 -3.96 14.17 -9.87
CA ALA A 316 -3.64 13.45 -8.64
C ALA A 316 -2.82 12.18 -8.92
N TYR A 317 -3.12 11.45 -9.98
CA TYR A 317 -2.36 10.27 -10.39
C TYR A 317 -0.97 10.59 -10.96
N CYS A 318 -0.72 11.83 -11.42
CA CYS A 318 0.62 12.32 -11.79
C CYS A 318 1.48 12.70 -10.56
N LYS A 319 0.90 12.81 -9.37
CA LYS A 319 1.57 13.30 -8.16
C LYS A 319 1.83 12.22 -7.10
N VAL A 320 1.74 10.94 -7.47
CA VAL A 320 2.10 9.86 -6.54
C VAL A 320 3.60 9.91 -6.22
N PRO A 321 4.01 9.51 -4.99
CA PRO A 321 5.40 9.69 -4.54
C PRO A 321 6.48 9.10 -5.44
N ASN A 322 6.14 8.10 -6.24
CA ASN A 322 7.07 7.41 -7.14
C ASN A 322 7.11 8.02 -8.55
N ALA A 323 6.18 8.92 -8.89
CA ALA A 323 6.10 9.58 -10.19
C ALA A 323 6.64 11.01 -10.18
N ILE A 324 7.10 11.51 -9.05
CA ILE A 324 7.61 12.88 -8.86
C ILE A 324 9.12 12.87 -8.56
N ASN A 325 9.76 14.02 -8.73
CA ASN A 325 11.18 14.16 -8.45
C ASN A 325 11.52 13.96 -6.96
N LEU A 326 12.83 13.82 -6.68
CA LEU A 326 13.33 13.55 -5.33
C LEU A 326 12.99 14.67 -4.33
N GLU A 327 13.03 15.92 -4.75
CA GLU A 327 12.78 17.08 -3.89
C GLU A 327 11.35 17.11 -3.38
N TYR A 328 10.36 16.99 -4.25
CA TYR A 328 8.95 16.95 -3.87
C TYR A 328 8.59 15.69 -3.09
N ALA A 329 9.20 14.56 -3.44
CA ALA A 329 9.04 13.33 -2.69
C ALA A 329 9.61 13.43 -1.27
N ARG A 330 10.75 14.14 -1.09
CA ARG A 330 11.33 14.49 0.22
C ARG A 330 10.41 15.42 1.00
N ASP A 331 9.94 16.51 0.39
CA ASP A 331 9.15 17.54 1.07
C ASP A 331 7.85 16.97 1.66
N LYS A 332 7.20 16.05 0.97
CA LYS A 332 6.06 15.30 1.51
C LYS A 332 6.43 14.55 2.80
N ARG A 333 7.58 13.88 2.81
CA ARG A 333 8.07 13.11 3.97
C ARG A 333 8.48 14.00 5.12
N VAL A 334 9.18 15.08 4.84
CA VAL A 334 9.53 16.12 5.83
C VAL A 334 8.28 16.69 6.48
N THR A 335 7.26 16.99 5.70
CA THR A 335 5.97 17.44 6.20
C THR A 335 5.33 16.41 7.15
N LEU A 336 5.33 15.13 6.78
CA LEU A 336 4.82 14.06 7.65
C LEU A 336 5.64 13.94 8.94
N CYS A 337 6.97 14.04 8.86
CA CYS A 337 7.84 14.00 10.03
C CYS A 337 7.54 15.16 11.00
N LYS A 338 7.46 16.38 10.49
CA LYS A 338 7.19 17.59 11.29
C LYS A 338 5.80 17.55 11.92
N ASN A 339 4.76 17.24 11.12
CA ASN A 339 3.38 17.21 11.61
C ASN A 339 3.15 16.12 12.67
N ASN A 340 3.84 15.00 12.57
CA ASN A 340 3.68 13.86 13.48
C ASN A 340 4.78 13.79 14.55
N LYS A 341 5.60 14.84 14.71
CA LYS A 341 6.64 14.94 15.73
C LYS A 341 7.54 13.71 15.77
N VAL A 342 8.06 13.35 14.60
CA VAL A 342 8.93 12.18 14.42
C VAL A 342 10.32 12.47 15.03
N GLU A 343 10.83 11.54 15.84
CA GLU A 343 12.12 11.63 16.52
C GLU A 343 13.21 10.80 15.82
N GLY A 344 12.84 9.93 14.88
CA GLY A 344 13.78 9.09 14.13
C GLY A 344 13.18 8.51 12.86
N LEU A 345 14.03 8.15 11.91
CA LEU A 345 13.67 7.54 10.64
C LEU A 345 14.22 6.12 10.56
N LEU A 346 13.36 5.14 10.38
CA LEU A 346 13.73 3.75 10.11
C LEU A 346 13.42 3.39 8.66
N VAL A 347 14.45 3.06 7.89
CA VAL A 347 14.37 2.80 6.46
C VAL A 347 14.47 1.31 6.18
N HIS A 348 13.45 0.75 5.51
CA HIS A 348 13.49 -0.59 4.95
C HIS A 348 14.03 -0.54 3.52
N THR A 349 15.26 -0.99 3.32
CA THR A 349 15.85 -1.12 1.99
C THR A 349 15.31 -2.36 1.32
N ASN A 350 14.29 -2.18 0.48
CA ASN A 350 13.61 -3.27 -0.23
C ASN A 350 14.47 -3.78 -1.38
N ARG A 351 15.10 -4.95 -1.23
CA ARG A 351 16.09 -5.49 -2.19
C ARG A 351 15.57 -5.63 -3.61
N SER A 352 14.38 -6.14 -3.80
CA SER A 352 13.80 -6.35 -5.13
C SER A 352 13.03 -5.14 -5.66
N CYS A 353 12.74 -4.11 -4.84
CA CYS A 353 12.12 -2.88 -5.31
C CYS A 353 13.17 -1.87 -5.76
N LYS A 354 13.53 -1.89 -7.05
CA LYS A 354 14.60 -1.03 -7.58
C LYS A 354 14.27 0.46 -7.56
N LEU A 355 13.00 0.80 -7.75
CA LEU A 355 12.58 2.19 -7.64
C LEU A 355 12.83 2.71 -6.23
N TRP A 356 12.29 2.02 -5.21
CA TRP A 356 12.39 2.46 -3.83
C TRP A 356 13.84 2.45 -3.32
N SER A 357 14.55 1.35 -3.50
CA SER A 357 15.94 1.24 -3.06
C SER A 357 16.90 2.16 -3.81
N GLY A 358 16.57 2.58 -5.04
CA GLY A 358 17.42 3.43 -5.87
C GLY A 358 17.55 4.86 -5.35
N PHE A 359 16.51 5.43 -4.75
CA PHE A 359 16.56 6.81 -4.23
C PHE A 359 16.67 6.89 -2.70
N MET A 360 16.43 5.80 -1.99
CA MET A 360 16.18 5.81 -0.55
C MET A 360 17.37 6.30 0.29
N TYR A 361 18.59 6.03 -0.15
CA TYR A 361 19.79 6.50 0.56
C TYR A 361 19.83 8.04 0.63
N GLU A 362 19.72 8.70 -0.51
CA GLU A 362 19.77 10.16 -0.58
C GLU A 362 18.52 10.79 0.04
N MET A 363 17.35 10.22 -0.20
CA MET A 363 16.09 10.65 0.39
C MET A 363 16.15 10.65 1.91
N SER A 364 16.58 9.56 2.51
CA SER A 364 16.64 9.43 3.97
C SER A 364 17.69 10.34 4.60
N ARG A 365 18.82 10.54 3.91
CA ARG A 365 19.86 11.49 4.34
C ARG A 365 19.29 12.92 4.40
N GLN A 366 18.63 13.37 3.35
CA GLN A 366 18.04 14.72 3.30
C GLN A 366 16.93 14.89 4.36
N ILE A 367 16.07 13.88 4.56
CA ILE A 367 15.03 13.93 5.61
C ILE A 367 15.68 14.05 6.99
N GLY A 368 16.70 13.22 7.26
CA GLY A 368 17.42 13.25 8.54
C GLY A 368 18.04 14.60 8.83
N GLU A 369 18.65 15.23 7.82
CA GLU A 369 19.25 16.57 7.95
C GLU A 369 18.21 17.66 8.15
N GLU A 370 17.14 17.66 7.35
CA GLU A 370 16.12 18.72 7.38
C GLU A 370 15.22 18.67 8.62
N CYS A 371 14.96 17.47 9.14
CA CYS A 371 14.18 17.27 10.36
C CYS A 371 15.08 17.19 11.63
N ASP A 372 16.38 17.20 11.49
CA ASP A 372 17.36 16.97 12.58
C ASP A 372 17.06 15.67 13.39
N ILE A 373 16.81 14.56 12.68
CA ILE A 373 16.50 13.27 13.28
C ILE A 373 17.51 12.19 12.86
N PRO A 374 17.80 11.21 13.74
CA PRO A 374 18.66 10.08 13.40
C PRO A 374 17.98 9.17 12.37
N VAL A 375 18.79 8.57 11.51
CA VAL A 375 18.36 7.64 10.47
C VAL A 375 19.05 6.30 10.67
N ALA A 376 18.29 5.22 10.65
CA ALA A 376 18.80 3.86 10.57
C ALA A 376 18.13 3.13 9.40
N SER A 377 18.89 2.22 8.77
CA SER A 377 18.37 1.39 7.68
C SER A 377 18.63 -0.08 7.95
N PHE A 378 17.75 -0.92 7.45
CA PHE A 378 17.91 -2.37 7.44
C PHE A 378 17.55 -2.94 6.08
N ASP A 379 18.24 -4.03 5.72
CA ASP A 379 17.97 -4.77 4.50
C ASP A 379 16.81 -5.74 4.70
N GLY A 380 15.97 -5.85 3.68
CA GLY A 380 14.88 -6.80 3.63
C GLY A 380 14.25 -6.84 2.24
N ASP A 381 13.08 -7.40 2.16
CA ASP A 381 12.29 -7.42 0.94
C ASP A 381 10.80 -7.36 1.29
N GLN A 382 10.02 -6.78 0.41
CA GLN A 382 8.57 -6.68 0.62
C GLN A 382 7.88 -8.06 0.64
N ALA A 383 8.39 -9.07 -0.06
CA ALA A 383 7.74 -10.37 -0.14
C ALA A 383 8.65 -11.59 -0.14
N ASP A 384 9.96 -11.41 -0.39
CA ASP A 384 10.93 -12.50 -0.36
C ASP A 384 11.62 -12.57 1.02
N PRO A 385 11.34 -13.60 1.85
CA PRO A 385 11.88 -13.65 3.21
C PRO A 385 13.40 -13.87 3.27
N ARG A 386 14.04 -14.29 2.18
CA ARG A 386 15.46 -14.65 2.13
C ARG A 386 16.41 -13.46 2.32
N ASN A 387 15.92 -12.24 2.12
CA ASN A 387 16.74 -11.01 2.17
C ASN A 387 16.72 -10.32 3.54
N PHE A 388 16.13 -10.91 4.57
CA PHE A 388 16.02 -10.31 5.91
C PHE A 388 16.86 -11.06 6.95
N SER A 389 17.51 -10.30 7.83
CA SER A 389 18.21 -10.81 9.00
C SER A 389 17.67 -10.17 10.26
N GLU A 390 17.04 -10.97 11.12
CA GLU A 390 16.48 -10.51 12.41
C GLU A 390 17.56 -9.89 13.31
N ALA A 391 18.74 -10.49 13.37
CA ALA A 391 19.84 -9.97 14.19
C ALA A 391 20.35 -8.60 13.70
N GLN A 392 20.45 -8.41 12.39
CA GLN A 392 20.83 -7.10 11.83
C GLN A 392 19.74 -6.06 12.08
N TYR A 393 18.48 -6.42 11.86
CA TYR A 393 17.34 -5.55 12.15
C TYR A 393 17.35 -5.10 13.63
N ASP A 394 17.48 -6.04 14.55
CA ASP A 394 17.51 -5.77 15.98
C ASP A 394 18.66 -4.81 16.38
N THR A 395 19.85 -5.02 15.83
CA THR A 395 21.01 -4.13 16.03
C THR A 395 20.74 -2.71 15.51
N ARG A 396 20.12 -2.57 14.32
CA ARG A 396 19.80 -1.26 13.73
C ARG A 396 18.76 -0.51 14.56
N VAL A 397 17.71 -1.20 14.99
CA VAL A 397 16.66 -0.61 15.84
C VAL A 397 17.21 -0.21 17.20
N GLN A 398 18.10 -1.03 17.79
CA GLN A 398 18.77 -0.70 19.04
C GLN A 398 19.63 0.56 18.91
N GLY A 399 20.46 0.65 17.88
CA GLY A 399 21.30 1.84 17.64
C GLY A 399 20.46 3.11 17.38
N LEU A 400 19.35 3.00 16.63
CA LEU A 400 18.43 4.13 16.42
C LEU A 400 17.84 4.61 17.75
N MET A 401 17.39 3.68 18.59
CA MET A 401 16.83 4.00 19.91
C MET A 401 17.84 4.72 20.79
N GLU A 402 19.09 4.21 20.88
CA GLU A 402 20.15 4.81 21.70
C GLU A 402 20.47 6.24 21.27
N ILE A 403 20.49 6.51 19.96
CA ILE A 403 20.71 7.87 19.44
C ILE A 403 19.52 8.78 19.79
N MET A 404 18.27 8.31 19.64
CA MET A 404 17.09 9.09 20.05
C MET A 404 17.10 9.38 21.55
N GLU A 405 17.49 8.40 22.38
CA GLU A 405 17.59 8.58 23.83
C GLU A 405 18.64 9.62 24.22
N ALA A 406 19.81 9.59 23.58
CA ALA A 406 20.88 10.53 23.83
C ALA A 406 20.55 11.99 23.43
N ARG A 407 19.49 12.21 22.67
CA ARG A 407 19.01 13.54 22.24
C ARG A 407 17.91 14.13 23.14
N LYS A 408 17.38 13.34 24.07
CA LYS A 408 16.40 13.79 25.09
C LYS A 408 17.11 14.42 26.29
#